data_8525fc1e416eb045539f366c6fe03bb5
#
_entry.id   8525fc1e416eb045539f366c6fe03bb5
#
_cell.length_a   1.000
_cell.length_b   1.000
_cell.length_c   1.000
_cell.angle_alpha   90.00
_cell.angle_beta   90.00
_cell.angle_gamma   90.00
#
_symmetry.space_group_name_H-M   'P 1'
#
loop_
_entity.id
_entity.type
_entity.pdbx_description
1 polymer ?
#
loop_
_entity_poly.entity_id
_entity_poly.type
_entity_poly.pdbx_seq_one_letter_code
_entity_poly.pdbx_strand_id
1 'polypeptide(L)'
;YDLDGKPFNYSVKPLLPDTIVEGQNGKIYVLDAKYYRIGHLPDQYNIFKQVRYGEYVNIVSGRKDIINAFVLPANLGPNNIAVKGYAKLEESNSNNDYEKILVCYVDTKSLISEPEAVMQKVLEKLDVFG
;
A
#
# COMPACT_ATOMS: atom_id res chain seq x y z
N TYR A 1 7.13 2.21 -28.98
CA TYR A 1 7.35 2.62 -30.38
C TYR A 1 8.42 1.75 -31.01
N ASP A 2 8.18 1.31 -32.24
CA ASP A 2 9.21 0.61 -33.01
C ASP A 2 10.25 1.60 -33.57
N LEU A 3 11.21 1.07 -34.33
CA LEU A 3 12.29 1.91 -34.88
C LEU A 3 11.81 2.93 -35.94
N ASP A 4 10.62 2.71 -36.51
CA ASP A 4 9.98 3.63 -37.45
C ASP A 4 9.06 4.65 -36.77
N GLY A 5 9.02 4.64 -35.44
CA GLY A 5 8.22 5.56 -34.64
C GLY A 5 6.75 5.18 -34.55
N LYS A 6 6.37 3.94 -34.90
CA LYS A 6 5.00 3.46 -34.78
C LYS A 6 4.76 2.87 -33.38
N PRO A 7 3.58 3.11 -32.77
CA PRO A 7 3.25 2.50 -31.48
C PRO A 7 3.25 0.97 -31.59
N PHE A 8 3.82 0.30 -30.60
CA PHE A 8 3.67 -1.14 -30.49
C PHE A 8 2.20 -1.49 -30.28
N ASN A 9 1.75 -2.49 -31.00
CA ASN A 9 0.36 -2.97 -30.92
C ASN A 9 0.24 -4.02 -29.83
N TYR A 10 0.52 -3.64 -28.60
CA TYR A 10 0.30 -4.51 -27.43
C TYR A 10 -0.41 -3.74 -26.32
N SER A 11 -1.18 -4.47 -25.54
CA SER A 11 -1.90 -3.92 -24.43
C SER A 11 -0.97 -3.79 -23.22
N VAL A 12 -0.70 -2.56 -22.78
CA VAL A 12 0.00 -2.31 -21.52
C VAL A 12 -1.06 -2.05 -20.45
N LYS A 13 -1.09 -2.93 -19.45
CA LYS A 13 -1.95 -2.68 -18.29
C LYS A 13 -1.30 -1.59 -17.44
N PRO A 14 -2.00 -0.52 -17.08
CA PRO A 14 -1.47 0.46 -16.15
C PRO A 14 -1.19 -0.20 -14.80
N LEU A 15 -0.15 0.25 -14.11
CA LEU A 15 0.11 -0.15 -12.74
C LEU A 15 -0.96 0.50 -11.87
N LEU A 16 -1.85 -0.31 -11.32
CA LEU A 16 -2.90 0.14 -10.42
C LEU A 16 -2.67 -0.43 -9.04
N PRO A 17 -2.84 0.36 -7.98
CA PRO A 17 -2.77 -0.15 -6.61
C PRO A 17 -3.92 -1.12 -6.35
N ASP A 18 -3.72 -2.06 -5.42
CA ASP A 18 -4.73 -3.04 -5.07
C ASP A 18 -5.97 -2.37 -4.47
N THR A 19 -5.75 -1.41 -3.57
CA THR A 19 -6.85 -0.75 -2.88
C THR A 19 -6.50 0.71 -2.61
N ILE A 20 -7.42 1.60 -2.98
CA ILE A 20 -7.35 3.03 -2.64
C ILE A 20 -8.59 3.34 -1.82
N VAL A 21 -8.39 3.92 -0.64
CA VAL A 21 -9.50 4.31 0.24
C VAL A 21 -9.35 5.78 0.61
N GLU A 22 -10.41 6.55 0.44
CA GLU A 22 -10.49 7.90 0.96
C GLU A 22 -11.12 7.86 2.34
N GLY A 23 -10.36 8.27 3.36
CA GLY A 23 -10.84 8.32 4.73
C GLY A 23 -11.72 9.52 5.01
N GLN A 24 -12.48 9.47 6.11
CA GLN A 24 -13.35 10.57 6.54
C GLN A 24 -12.56 11.82 6.90
N ASN A 25 -11.30 11.67 7.27
CA ASN A 25 -10.37 12.76 7.57
C ASN A 25 -9.79 13.43 6.33
N GLY A 26 -10.19 12.99 5.13
CA GLY A 26 -9.69 13.49 3.87
C GLY A 26 -8.36 12.90 3.41
N LYS A 27 -7.74 12.04 4.19
CA LYS A 27 -6.52 11.33 3.78
C LYS A 27 -6.82 10.22 2.80
N ILE A 28 -5.88 9.94 1.90
CA ILE A 28 -5.98 8.84 0.96
C ILE A 28 -5.05 7.73 1.40
N TYR A 29 -5.58 6.53 1.51
CA TYR A 29 -4.85 5.32 1.88
C TYR A 29 -4.63 4.47 0.64
N VAL A 30 -3.37 4.17 0.34
CA VAL A 30 -2.98 3.29 -0.75
C VAL A 30 -2.48 2.00 -0.13
N LEU A 31 -3.25 0.94 -0.24
CA LEU A 31 -3.01 -0.32 0.46
C LEU A 31 -2.68 -1.44 -0.52
N ASP A 32 -1.70 -2.25 -0.18
CA ASP A 32 -1.38 -3.50 -0.87
C ASP A 32 -1.40 -4.64 0.14
N ALA A 33 -2.33 -5.56 -0.05
CA ALA A 33 -2.49 -6.71 0.82
C ALA A 33 -1.77 -7.93 0.24
N LYS A 34 -0.93 -8.54 1.06
CA LYS A 34 -0.12 -9.71 0.69
C LYS A 34 -0.51 -10.91 1.56
N TYR A 35 -1.64 -11.54 1.24
CA TYR A 35 -2.25 -12.58 2.09
C TYR A 35 -1.63 -13.98 1.95
N TYR A 36 -0.84 -14.23 0.96
CA TYR A 36 -0.45 -15.59 0.59
C TYR A 36 0.86 -16.07 1.22
N ARG A 37 1.58 -15.24 1.97
CA ARG A 37 2.88 -15.61 2.54
C ARG A 37 3.06 -15.05 3.95
N ILE A 38 2.62 -15.82 4.95
CA ILE A 38 2.85 -15.47 6.35
C ILE A 38 4.36 -15.49 6.62
N GLY A 39 4.87 -14.45 7.27
CA GLY A 39 6.27 -14.34 7.65
C GLY A 39 7.21 -13.80 6.59
N HIS A 40 6.72 -13.53 5.38
CA HIS A 40 7.52 -12.92 4.31
C HIS A 40 7.32 -11.42 4.26
N LEU A 41 8.42 -10.68 4.23
CA LEU A 41 8.40 -9.24 4.02
C LEU A 41 8.39 -8.93 2.51
N PRO A 42 7.79 -7.81 2.11
CA PRO A 42 7.86 -7.37 0.71
C PRO A 42 9.31 -7.17 0.27
N ASP A 43 9.62 -7.60 -0.94
CA ASP A 43 10.94 -7.41 -1.53
C ASP A 43 11.10 -5.99 -2.10
N GLN A 44 12.30 -5.69 -2.58
CA GLN A 44 12.63 -4.37 -3.12
C GLN A 44 11.79 -4.00 -4.34
N TYR A 45 11.43 -4.96 -5.16
CA TYR A 45 10.54 -4.74 -6.30
C TYR A 45 9.14 -4.34 -5.86
N ASN A 46 8.59 -4.98 -4.84
CA ASN A 46 7.29 -4.64 -4.29
C ASN A 46 7.30 -3.25 -3.63
N ILE A 47 8.38 -2.91 -2.94
CA ILE A 47 8.56 -1.58 -2.36
C ILE A 47 8.57 -0.51 -3.46
N PHE A 48 9.36 -0.71 -4.51
CA PHE A 48 9.41 0.19 -5.65
C PHE A 48 8.04 0.39 -6.30
N LYS A 49 7.35 -0.70 -6.54
CA LYS A 49 6.02 -0.68 -7.14
C LYS A 49 5.02 0.08 -6.28
N GLN A 50 5.05 -0.13 -4.97
CA GLN A 50 4.14 0.54 -4.04
C GLN A 50 4.42 2.05 -3.93
N VAL A 51 5.68 2.46 -3.99
CA VAL A 51 6.03 3.89 -4.07
C VAL A 51 5.46 4.50 -5.35
N ARG A 52 5.55 3.80 -6.47
CA ARG A 52 4.97 4.27 -7.75
C ARG A 52 3.46 4.40 -7.68
N TYR A 53 2.78 3.51 -6.99
CA TYR A 53 1.34 3.63 -6.76
C TYR A 53 1.00 4.88 -5.97
N GLY A 54 1.74 5.16 -4.91
CA GLY A 54 1.55 6.37 -4.12
C GLY A 54 1.79 7.64 -4.94
N GLU A 55 2.84 7.66 -5.74
CA GLU A 55 3.14 8.76 -6.66
C GLU A 55 1.99 8.97 -7.68
N TYR A 56 1.49 7.91 -8.27
CA TYR A 56 0.37 7.96 -9.19
C TYR A 56 -0.87 8.58 -8.55
N VAL A 57 -1.21 8.13 -7.35
CA VAL A 57 -2.36 8.66 -6.61
C VAL A 57 -2.16 10.14 -6.28
N ASN A 58 -0.94 10.51 -5.89
CA ASN A 58 -0.59 11.91 -5.63
C ASN A 58 -0.79 12.80 -6.86
N ILE A 59 -0.34 12.35 -8.03
CA ILE A 59 -0.47 13.10 -9.28
C ILE A 59 -1.93 13.22 -9.70
N VAL A 60 -2.67 12.11 -9.68
CA VAL A 60 -4.07 12.08 -10.16
C VAL A 60 -5.01 12.84 -9.23
N SER A 61 -4.83 12.70 -7.92
CA SER A 61 -5.70 13.35 -6.93
C SER A 61 -5.31 14.80 -6.64
N GLY A 62 -4.06 15.16 -6.88
CA GLY A 62 -3.51 16.46 -6.46
C GLY A 62 -3.32 16.58 -4.95
N ARG A 63 -3.48 15.47 -4.20
CA ARG A 63 -3.40 15.47 -2.73
C ARG A 63 -2.03 15.02 -2.28
N LYS A 64 -1.57 15.60 -1.16
CA LYS A 64 -0.25 15.31 -0.58
C LYS A 64 -0.31 14.40 0.64
N ASP A 65 -1.45 14.35 1.31
CA ASP A 65 -1.66 13.56 2.52
C ASP A 65 -2.06 12.12 2.18
N ILE A 66 -1.10 11.39 1.63
CA ILE A 66 -1.27 10.00 1.20
C ILE A 66 -0.56 9.08 2.20
N ILE A 67 -1.29 8.10 2.71
CA ILE A 67 -0.75 7.03 3.55
C ILE A 67 -0.61 5.78 2.70
N ASN A 68 0.63 5.33 2.54
CA ASN A 68 0.96 4.16 1.75
C ASN A 68 1.31 3.00 2.70
N ALA A 69 0.75 1.83 2.48
CA ALA A 69 0.96 0.72 3.40
C ALA A 69 0.87 -0.65 2.74
N PHE A 70 1.66 -1.59 3.29
CA PHE A 70 1.46 -3.02 3.10
C PHE A 70 0.63 -3.57 4.25
N VAL A 71 -0.33 -4.42 3.92
CA VAL A 71 -1.12 -5.17 4.90
C VAL A 71 -0.75 -6.64 4.78
N LEU A 72 -0.15 -7.18 5.82
CA LEU A 72 0.43 -8.52 5.83
C LEU A 72 -0.31 -9.43 6.82
N PRO A 73 -0.53 -10.71 6.47
CA PRO A 73 -1.15 -11.64 7.38
C PRO A 73 -0.18 -12.07 8.48
N ALA A 74 -0.71 -12.30 9.65
CA ALA A 74 0.05 -12.83 10.78
C ALA A 74 -0.87 -13.57 11.75
N ASN A 75 -0.29 -14.36 12.64
CA ASN A 75 -1.02 -15.04 13.71
C ASN A 75 -0.87 -14.20 14.99
N LEU A 76 -1.73 -13.20 15.15
CA LEU A 76 -1.64 -12.23 16.25
C LEU A 76 -2.69 -12.45 17.34
N GLY A 77 -3.64 -13.37 17.11
CA GLY A 77 -4.83 -13.50 17.95
C GLY A 77 -5.98 -12.62 17.45
N PRO A 78 -7.22 -12.92 17.90
CA PRO A 78 -8.43 -12.29 17.35
C PRO A 78 -8.39 -10.75 17.37
N ASN A 79 -8.70 -10.14 16.23
CA ASN A 79 -8.81 -8.69 16.06
C ASN A 79 -7.54 -7.90 16.35
N ASN A 80 -6.37 -8.54 16.41
CA ASN A 80 -5.13 -7.83 16.63
C ASN A 80 -4.55 -7.29 15.32
N ILE A 81 -4.07 -6.05 15.39
CA ILE A 81 -3.44 -5.31 14.32
C ILE A 81 -2.20 -4.64 14.89
N ALA A 82 -1.09 -4.73 14.18
CA ALA A 82 0.15 -4.11 14.63
C ALA A 82 0.88 -3.43 13.49
N VAL A 83 1.16 -2.14 13.63
CA VAL A 83 2.10 -1.44 12.74
C VAL A 83 3.50 -1.68 13.26
N LYS A 84 4.33 -2.36 12.48
CA LYS A 84 5.67 -2.80 12.89
C LYS A 84 6.79 -1.89 12.43
N GLY A 85 6.53 -1.00 11.53
CA GLY A 85 7.54 -0.13 10.99
C GLY A 85 7.17 0.37 9.61
N TYR A 86 8.19 0.72 8.86
CA TYR A 86 7.99 1.20 7.49
C TYR A 86 9.11 0.69 6.57
N ALA A 87 8.81 0.66 5.29
CA ALA A 87 9.76 0.39 4.22
C ALA A 87 10.01 1.66 3.42
N LYS A 88 11.21 1.83 2.93
CA LYS A 88 11.62 2.97 2.12
C LYS A 88 12.69 2.52 1.14
N LEU A 89 12.72 3.11 -0.05
CA LEU A 89 13.82 2.91 -0.98
C LEU A 89 15.07 3.62 -0.45
N GLU A 90 16.19 2.92 -0.42
CA GLU A 90 17.46 3.45 0.14
C GLU A 90 17.96 4.71 -0.57
N GLU A 91 17.73 4.80 -1.87
CA GLU A 91 18.20 5.90 -2.72
C GLU A 91 17.26 7.10 -2.75
N SER A 92 16.14 7.05 -2.02
CA SER A 92 15.19 8.15 -2.02
C SER A 92 15.67 9.28 -1.14
N ASN A 93 15.90 10.45 -1.75
CA ASN A 93 16.21 11.70 -1.07
C ASN A 93 14.98 12.60 -0.90
N SER A 94 13.83 12.13 -1.32
CA SER A 94 12.59 12.88 -1.29
C SER A 94 11.86 12.65 0.04
N ASN A 95 11.11 13.66 0.47
CA ASN A 95 10.33 13.63 1.71
C ASN A 95 8.82 13.52 1.45
N ASN A 96 8.42 12.96 0.30
CA ASN A 96 7.02 12.74 0.02
C ASN A 96 6.45 11.64 0.93
N ASP A 97 5.25 11.85 1.44
CA ASP A 97 4.62 10.93 2.38
C ASP A 97 4.45 9.52 1.80
N TYR A 98 4.14 9.41 0.51
CA TYR A 98 3.93 8.12 -0.15
C TYR A 98 5.22 7.30 -0.33
N GLU A 99 6.39 7.87 -0.12
CA GLU A 99 7.66 7.15 -0.21
C GLU A 99 7.96 6.33 1.04
N LYS A 100 7.31 6.61 2.12
CA LYS A 100 7.37 5.86 3.35
C LYS A 100 6.17 4.91 3.41
N ILE A 101 6.43 3.62 3.26
CA ILE A 101 5.37 2.61 3.22
C ILE A 101 5.27 1.95 4.58
N LEU A 102 4.16 2.15 5.27
CA LEU A 102 3.93 1.53 6.56
C LEU A 102 3.72 0.03 6.39
N VAL A 103 4.23 -0.75 7.34
CA VAL A 103 4.06 -2.22 7.35
C VAL A 103 3.12 -2.57 8.48
N CYS A 104 1.92 -3.03 8.13
CA CYS A 104 0.85 -3.36 9.05
C CYS A 104 0.58 -4.86 9.04
N TYR A 105 0.66 -5.50 10.20
CA TYR A 105 0.29 -6.90 10.37
C TYR A 105 -1.13 -7.01 10.87
N VAL A 106 -1.87 -7.95 10.32
CA VAL A 106 -3.29 -8.18 10.64
C VAL A 106 -3.51 -9.65 10.94
N ASP A 107 -4.30 -9.95 11.97
CA ASP A 107 -4.65 -11.33 12.27
C ASP A 107 -5.39 -11.96 11.10
N THR A 108 -4.84 -13.06 10.57
CA THR A 108 -5.33 -13.70 9.35
C THR A 108 -6.77 -14.19 9.50
N LYS A 109 -7.09 -14.83 10.61
CA LYS A 109 -8.43 -15.38 10.85
C LYS A 109 -9.49 -14.28 10.95
N SER A 110 -9.16 -13.19 11.63
CA SER A 110 -10.07 -12.05 11.77
C SER A 110 -10.30 -11.36 10.42
N LEU A 111 -9.26 -11.26 9.59
CA LEU A 111 -9.37 -10.67 8.27
C LEU A 111 -10.30 -11.48 7.35
N ILE A 112 -10.25 -12.81 7.45
CA ILE A 112 -11.12 -13.70 6.66
C ILE A 112 -12.56 -13.65 7.16
N SER A 113 -12.78 -13.66 8.47
CA SER A 113 -14.11 -13.72 9.07
C SER A 113 -14.85 -12.38 9.07
N GLU A 114 -14.15 -11.27 9.25
CA GLU A 114 -14.72 -9.93 9.37
C GLU A 114 -13.89 -8.90 8.60
N PRO A 115 -13.81 -9.02 7.25
CA PRO A 115 -12.89 -8.20 6.47
C PRO A 115 -13.17 -6.69 6.56
N GLU A 116 -14.42 -6.28 6.57
CA GLU A 116 -14.77 -4.85 6.63
C GLU A 116 -14.43 -4.23 7.98
N ALA A 117 -14.76 -4.91 9.08
CA ALA A 117 -14.46 -4.43 10.41
C ALA A 117 -12.96 -4.36 10.67
N VAL A 118 -12.21 -5.36 10.21
CA VAL A 118 -10.75 -5.39 10.32
C VAL A 118 -10.13 -4.26 9.51
N MET A 119 -10.58 -4.05 8.27
CA MET A 119 -10.04 -3.00 7.42
C MET A 119 -10.28 -1.62 8.03
N GLN A 120 -11.43 -1.38 8.63
CA GLN A 120 -11.69 -0.12 9.32
C GLN A 120 -10.69 0.12 10.46
N LYS A 121 -10.37 -0.92 11.23
CA LYS A 121 -9.35 -0.84 12.29
C LYS A 121 -7.96 -0.61 11.74
N VAL A 122 -7.63 -1.19 10.58
CA VAL A 122 -6.36 -0.96 9.89
C VAL A 122 -6.22 0.53 9.56
N LEU A 123 -7.24 1.13 8.97
CA LEU A 123 -7.21 2.57 8.62
C LEU A 123 -7.02 3.44 9.86
N GLU A 124 -7.69 3.13 10.95
CA GLU A 124 -7.54 3.86 12.22
C GLU A 124 -6.12 3.76 12.78
N LYS A 125 -5.52 2.56 12.74
CA LYS A 125 -4.14 2.34 13.17
C LYS A 125 -3.14 3.09 12.29
N LEU A 126 -3.29 3.02 10.99
CA LEU A 126 -2.41 3.69 10.04
C LEU A 126 -2.46 5.20 10.20
N ASP A 127 -3.62 5.74 10.52
CA ASP A 127 -3.81 7.17 10.70
C ASP A 127 -2.98 7.75 11.85
N VAL A 128 -2.74 6.96 12.88
CA VAL A 128 -1.90 7.35 14.02
C VAL A 128 -0.42 7.50 13.60
N PHE A 129 0.04 6.72 12.64
CA PHE A 129 1.43 6.67 12.19
C PHE A 129 1.69 7.49 10.93
N GLY A 130 0.66 7.87 10.24
CA GLY A 130 0.72 8.65 8.99
C GLY A 130 0.63 10.18 9.19
#